data_5546d2a66b56a8444c22637d5579f4fd
#
_entry.id   5546d2a66b56a8444c22637d5579f4fd
#
_cell.length_a   1.000
_cell.length_b   1.000
_cell.length_c   1.000
_cell.angle_alpha   90.00
_cell.angle_beta   90.00
_cell.angle_gamma   90.00
#
_symmetry.space_group_name_H-M   'P 1'
#
loop_
_entity.id
_entity.type
_entity.pdbx_description
1 polymer ?
#
loop_
_entity_poly.entity_id
_entity_poly.type
_entity_poly.pdbx_seq_one_letter_code
_entity_poly.pdbx_strand_id
1 'polypeptide(L)'
;MRRKPSKKNNPDVIDVTVKTLDSSHSIEESDSRTDELLPIALSQDEDQSKPKEKTKNTATWETLSTALTPTTTLSRYLAEVRRYPFLTKEEELQLFHEYQQFDTREAAIKLILANLRVSVKIASEYGMAGLDQMDLIQEGNVGLLQAMKKFDPTRNVRFYAYAAWWVRAFVLRYLLNNFRLVKIGTTQEQRRLFYNLRKEKAKLEREGYIPDPKLLADRLNVRERDVVEMDQRLGSWELSLDQPMTEDGKGTFHDLLPAIQTPVDDQLANTQLRLLFRKKLAEFTHTLSEREEDILRNRLLSETPVTLECLGKKYSITKERSRQIEAKIIKKLREFLKNEIHDFDLLRK
;
A
#
# COMPACT_ATOMS: atom_id res chain seq x y z
N MET A 1 42.78 14.96 30.60
CA MET A 1 41.87 14.00 29.97
C MET A 1 40.42 14.35 30.30
N ARG A 2 39.71 15.06 29.41
CA ARG A 2 38.31 15.45 29.58
C ARG A 2 37.44 14.66 28.64
N ARG A 3 36.54 13.84 29.17
CA ARG A 3 35.53 13.06 28.41
C ARG A 3 34.38 13.97 27.94
N LYS A 4 34.05 13.92 26.65
CA LYS A 4 32.88 14.56 26.06
C LYS A 4 31.63 13.72 26.35
N PRO A 5 30.47 14.35 26.62
CA PRO A 5 29.21 13.63 26.75
C PRO A 5 28.56 13.31 25.41
N SER A 6 27.96 12.12 25.31
CA SER A 6 27.21 11.60 24.17
C SER A 6 25.89 12.33 23.96
N LYS A 7 25.57 12.64 22.69
CA LYS A 7 24.26 13.14 22.27
C LYS A 7 23.23 12.02 22.29
N LYS A 8 22.18 12.16 23.07
CA LYS A 8 20.95 11.38 22.98
C LYS A 8 20.07 11.96 21.86
N ASN A 9 19.76 11.12 20.88
CA ASN A 9 18.75 11.41 19.87
C ASN A 9 17.35 11.31 20.49
N ASN A 10 16.54 12.33 20.29
CA ASN A 10 15.13 12.34 20.63
C ASN A 10 14.34 12.13 19.33
N PRO A 11 13.44 11.13 19.22
CA PRO A 11 12.54 11.02 18.09
C PRO A 11 11.27 11.82 18.36
N ASP A 12 10.61 12.26 17.29
CA ASP A 12 9.29 12.89 17.19
C ASP A 12 9.26 14.40 16.99
N VAL A 13 9.46 14.78 15.73
CA VAL A 13 8.75 15.93 15.14
C VAL A 13 8.36 15.52 13.72
N ILE A 14 7.08 15.24 13.52
CA ILE A 14 6.47 15.05 12.18
C ILE A 14 6.21 16.47 11.62
N ASP A 15 7.05 16.89 10.73
CA ASP A 15 6.90 18.16 10.00
C ASP A 15 6.07 17.89 8.72
N VAL A 16 4.77 18.24 8.77
CA VAL A 16 3.86 18.14 7.63
C VAL A 16 3.91 19.47 6.86
N THR A 17 4.90 19.64 6.02
CA THR A 17 4.90 20.67 4.99
C THR A 17 4.24 20.17 3.72
N VAL A 18 3.02 20.66 3.46
CA VAL A 18 2.33 20.52 2.17
C VAL A 18 3.11 21.31 1.12
N LYS A 19 3.88 20.62 0.27
CA LYS A 19 4.44 21.19 -0.97
C LYS A 19 3.46 21.01 -2.10
N THR A 20 3.08 22.10 -2.72
CA THR A 20 2.36 22.20 -3.98
C THR A 20 3.04 21.36 -5.07
N LEU A 21 2.25 20.53 -5.74
CA LEU A 21 2.67 19.69 -6.87
C LEU A 21 2.98 20.59 -8.08
N ASP A 22 4.26 20.79 -8.34
CA ASP A 22 4.73 21.19 -9.67
C ASP A 22 4.87 19.92 -10.54
N SER A 23 4.15 19.94 -11.65
CA SER A 23 4.03 18.87 -12.63
C SER A 23 5.28 18.80 -13.53
N SER A 24 6.39 18.31 -13.00
CA SER A 24 7.56 17.89 -13.78
C SER A 24 8.50 17.01 -12.96
N HIS A 25 8.03 15.82 -12.55
CA HIS A 25 8.95 14.80 -12.04
C HIS A 25 8.77 13.51 -12.85
N SER A 26 9.81 13.24 -13.60
CA SER A 26 10.08 12.04 -14.38
C SER A 26 9.83 10.77 -13.56
N ILE A 27 9.17 9.81 -14.23
CA ILE A 27 8.87 8.45 -13.77
C ILE A 27 10.18 7.63 -13.71
N GLU A 28 11.10 7.96 -12.82
CA GLU A 28 12.37 7.22 -12.68
C GLU A 28 12.53 6.43 -11.36
N GLU A 29 11.67 6.65 -10.37
CA GLU A 29 11.86 6.02 -9.04
C GLU A 29 11.19 4.67 -8.78
N SER A 30 10.51 4.05 -9.77
CA SER A 30 9.83 2.76 -9.57
C SER A 30 10.65 1.52 -9.96
N ASP A 31 11.88 1.69 -10.44
CA ASP A 31 12.62 0.64 -11.17
C ASP A 31 13.41 -0.34 -10.26
N SER A 32 13.74 0.04 -9.03
CA SER A 32 14.52 -0.83 -8.12
C SER A 32 13.74 -2.04 -7.55
N ARG A 33 12.40 -1.95 -7.52
CA ARG A 33 11.56 -3.04 -6.96
C ARG A 33 11.22 -4.15 -7.96
N THR A 34 11.40 -3.91 -9.25
CA THR A 34 11.11 -4.91 -10.29
C THR A 34 12.29 -5.87 -10.49
N ASP A 35 13.50 -5.40 -10.26
CA ASP A 35 14.71 -6.24 -10.39
C ASP A 35 14.80 -7.28 -9.25
N GLU A 36 14.24 -7.01 -8.06
CA GLU A 36 14.15 -7.98 -6.96
C GLU A 36 13.15 -9.12 -7.20
N LEU A 37 12.16 -8.93 -8.09
CA LEU A 37 11.13 -9.95 -8.38
C LEU A 37 11.55 -10.94 -9.47
N LEU A 38 12.48 -10.54 -10.35
CA LEU A 38 12.94 -11.37 -11.45
C LEU A 38 13.61 -12.68 -11.00
N PRO A 39 14.51 -12.70 -9.99
CA PRO A 39 15.13 -13.95 -9.53
C PRO A 39 14.13 -14.96 -8.94
N ILE A 40 13.07 -14.46 -8.30
CA ILE A 40 12.06 -15.31 -7.67
C ILE A 40 11.15 -15.96 -8.72
N ALA A 41 10.86 -15.27 -9.81
CA ALA A 41 10.07 -15.79 -10.91
C ALA A 41 10.87 -16.79 -11.78
N LEU A 42 12.20 -16.59 -11.87
CA LEU A 42 13.10 -17.44 -12.66
C LEU A 42 13.41 -18.79 -12.01
N SER A 43 13.40 -18.89 -10.68
CA SER A 43 13.80 -20.10 -9.95
C SER A 43 12.72 -21.18 -9.86
N GLN A 44 11.53 -20.96 -10.44
CA GLN A 44 10.39 -21.88 -10.23
C GLN A 44 9.99 -22.73 -11.44
N ASP A 45 10.59 -22.53 -12.62
CA ASP A 45 10.15 -23.22 -13.86
C ASP A 45 11.16 -24.23 -14.43
N GLU A 46 12.16 -24.69 -13.67
CA GLU A 46 13.04 -25.79 -14.11
C GLU A 46 12.52 -27.21 -13.79
N ASP A 47 11.22 -27.38 -13.59
CA ASP A 47 10.65 -28.73 -13.57
C ASP A 47 10.29 -29.15 -15.01
N GLN A 48 11.30 -29.65 -15.71
CA GLN A 48 11.16 -30.36 -17.00
C GLN A 48 10.47 -31.70 -16.78
N SER A 49 9.20 -31.71 -16.44
CA SER A 49 8.37 -32.88 -16.57
C SER A 49 7.70 -32.88 -17.95
N LYS A 50 8.03 -33.95 -18.70
CA LYS A 50 7.48 -34.33 -20.03
C LYS A 50 5.98 -34.01 -20.15
N PRO A 51 5.49 -33.65 -21.37
CA PRO A 51 4.09 -33.33 -21.58
C PRO A 51 3.21 -34.54 -21.31
N LYS A 52 2.56 -34.56 -20.15
CA LYS A 52 1.41 -35.45 -19.93
C LYS A 52 0.23 -34.87 -20.72
N GLU A 53 -0.40 -35.70 -21.50
CA GLU A 53 -1.64 -35.46 -22.25
C GLU A 53 -2.63 -34.66 -21.35
N LYS A 54 -2.81 -33.39 -21.65
CA LYS A 54 -3.83 -32.57 -21.02
C LYS A 54 -5.17 -32.92 -21.61
N THR A 55 -6.05 -33.48 -20.80
CA THR A 55 -7.48 -33.50 -21.04
C THR A 55 -7.95 -32.17 -21.63
N LYS A 56 -8.61 -32.26 -22.78
CA LYS A 56 -9.11 -31.16 -23.60
C LYS A 56 -10.21 -30.33 -22.87
N ASN A 57 -9.83 -29.41 -21.99
CA ASN A 57 -10.72 -28.36 -21.47
C ASN A 57 -10.01 -27.04 -21.24
N THR A 58 -8.88 -26.81 -21.90
CA THR A 58 -8.39 -25.44 -22.09
C THR A 58 -9.15 -24.86 -23.27
N ALA A 59 -10.10 -23.97 -22.99
CA ALA A 59 -10.64 -23.09 -24.02
C ALA A 59 -9.45 -22.37 -24.64
N THR A 60 -8.99 -22.86 -25.78
CA THR A 60 -7.94 -22.22 -26.55
C THR A 60 -8.46 -20.83 -26.93
N TRP A 61 -7.61 -19.79 -26.91
CA TRP A 61 -7.95 -18.43 -27.35
C TRP A 61 -8.68 -18.42 -28.71
N GLU A 62 -8.57 -19.47 -29.50
CA GLU A 62 -9.28 -19.68 -30.77
C GLU A 62 -10.77 -19.96 -30.58
N THR A 63 -11.19 -20.65 -29.51
CA THR A 63 -12.60 -20.95 -29.23
C THR A 63 -13.40 -19.75 -28.69
N LEU A 64 -12.72 -18.79 -28.06
CA LEU A 64 -13.32 -17.51 -27.66
C LEU A 64 -13.64 -16.59 -28.85
N SER A 65 -13.23 -16.96 -30.07
CA SER A 65 -13.22 -16.09 -31.23
C SER A 65 -14.38 -16.25 -32.21
N THR A 66 -15.18 -17.28 -32.11
CA THR A 66 -16.18 -17.63 -33.12
C THR A 66 -17.59 -17.12 -32.83
N ALA A 67 -17.81 -16.45 -31.73
CA ALA A 67 -19.14 -15.97 -31.36
C ALA A 67 -19.22 -14.44 -31.28
N LEU A 68 -19.86 -13.85 -32.30
CA LEU A 68 -20.66 -12.65 -32.17
C LEU A 68 -19.93 -11.29 -32.02
N THR A 69 -20.54 -10.23 -32.50
CA THR A 69 -20.17 -8.83 -32.29
C THR A 69 -19.60 -8.57 -30.91
N PRO A 70 -18.40 -7.96 -30.80
CA PRO A 70 -17.73 -7.78 -29.52
C PRO A 70 -18.53 -6.86 -28.60
N THR A 71 -19.28 -7.43 -27.67
CA THR A 71 -20.12 -6.72 -26.71
C THR A 71 -19.36 -6.27 -25.47
N THR A 72 -18.28 -6.96 -25.11
CA THR A 72 -17.46 -6.64 -23.94
C THR A 72 -16.15 -5.94 -24.31
N THR A 73 -15.61 -5.13 -23.41
CA THR A 73 -14.31 -4.44 -23.56
C THR A 73 -13.19 -5.42 -23.89
N LEU A 74 -13.18 -6.58 -23.21
CA LEU A 74 -12.22 -7.66 -23.44
C LEU A 74 -12.31 -8.20 -24.88
N SER A 75 -13.52 -8.48 -25.37
CA SER A 75 -13.69 -9.01 -26.74
C SER A 75 -13.26 -8.03 -27.82
N ARG A 76 -13.48 -6.73 -27.62
CA ARG A 76 -12.98 -5.66 -28.51
C ARG A 76 -11.46 -5.64 -28.54
N TYR A 77 -10.83 -5.66 -27.36
CA TYR A 77 -9.37 -5.68 -27.24
C TYR A 77 -8.75 -6.91 -27.92
N LEU A 78 -9.31 -8.10 -27.69
CA LEU A 78 -8.84 -9.33 -28.32
C LEU A 78 -9.00 -9.30 -29.85
N ALA A 79 -10.10 -8.74 -30.36
CA ALA A 79 -10.31 -8.56 -31.80
C ALA A 79 -9.27 -7.61 -32.41
N GLU A 80 -8.90 -6.56 -31.71
CA GLU A 80 -7.87 -5.62 -32.15
C GLU A 80 -6.47 -6.26 -32.13
N VAL A 81 -6.09 -6.93 -31.05
CA VAL A 81 -4.79 -7.63 -30.94
C VAL A 81 -4.58 -8.65 -32.05
N ARG A 82 -5.66 -9.27 -32.57
CA ARG A 82 -5.57 -10.23 -33.69
C ARG A 82 -5.22 -9.60 -35.03
N ARG A 83 -5.44 -8.30 -35.21
CA ARG A 83 -5.12 -7.61 -36.46
C ARG A 83 -3.62 -7.50 -36.70
N TYR A 84 -2.81 -7.59 -35.64
CA TYR A 84 -1.36 -7.46 -35.74
C TYR A 84 -0.71 -8.81 -36.00
N PRO A 85 0.03 -8.97 -37.13
CA PRO A 85 0.73 -10.21 -37.45
C PRO A 85 1.92 -10.45 -36.52
N PHE A 86 2.36 -11.70 -36.47
CA PHE A 86 3.63 -12.03 -35.81
C PHE A 86 4.80 -11.55 -36.65
N LEU A 87 5.85 -11.05 -36.00
CA LEU A 87 7.09 -10.66 -36.64
C LEU A 87 8.00 -11.88 -36.86
N THR A 88 8.70 -11.89 -37.99
CA THR A 88 9.81 -12.83 -38.22
C THR A 88 11.02 -12.42 -37.35
N LYS A 89 12.00 -13.33 -37.18
CA LYS A 89 13.21 -13.04 -36.42
C LYS A 89 14.01 -11.85 -37.01
N GLU A 90 14.04 -11.78 -38.33
CA GLU A 90 14.76 -10.76 -39.08
C GLU A 90 14.11 -9.37 -38.93
N GLU A 91 12.79 -9.30 -39.09
CA GLU A 91 12.03 -8.05 -38.88
C GLU A 91 12.12 -7.58 -37.43
N GLU A 92 12.07 -8.48 -36.47
CA GLU A 92 12.22 -8.16 -35.04
C GLU A 92 13.58 -7.50 -34.77
N LEU A 93 14.67 -8.08 -35.29
CA LEU A 93 16.02 -7.53 -35.15
C LEU A 93 16.18 -6.18 -35.85
N GLN A 94 15.65 -6.03 -37.05
CA GLN A 94 15.67 -4.76 -37.79
C GLN A 94 14.98 -3.64 -37.03
N LEU A 95 13.75 -3.91 -36.52
CA LEU A 95 12.99 -2.95 -35.73
C LEU A 95 13.69 -2.59 -34.41
N PHE A 96 14.37 -3.55 -33.76
CA PHE A 96 15.15 -3.25 -32.57
C PHE A 96 16.39 -2.39 -32.86
N HIS A 97 17.10 -2.66 -33.97
CA HIS A 97 18.22 -1.80 -34.40
C HIS A 97 17.75 -0.39 -34.75
N GLU A 98 16.63 -0.27 -35.44
CA GLU A 98 16.02 1.03 -35.76
C GLU A 98 15.63 1.79 -34.50
N TYR A 99 15.02 1.10 -33.52
CA TYR A 99 14.67 1.68 -32.22
C TYR A 99 15.90 2.12 -31.43
N GLN A 100 16.97 1.32 -31.37
CA GLN A 100 18.18 1.65 -30.63
C GLN A 100 19.00 2.78 -31.25
N GLN A 101 19.03 2.87 -32.58
CA GLN A 101 19.81 3.90 -33.28
C GLN A 101 19.13 5.26 -33.36
N PHE A 102 17.81 5.25 -33.56
CA PHE A 102 17.04 6.47 -33.90
C PHE A 102 15.96 6.81 -32.87
N ASP A 103 15.79 6.00 -31.82
CA ASP A 103 14.70 6.12 -30.83
C ASP A 103 13.31 6.29 -31.51
N THR A 104 13.10 5.56 -32.61
CA THR A 104 11.94 5.71 -33.48
C THR A 104 10.70 5.14 -32.76
N ARG A 105 9.78 6.01 -32.37
CA ARG A 105 8.52 5.63 -31.71
C ARG A 105 7.69 4.62 -32.53
N GLU A 106 7.72 4.73 -33.86
CA GLU A 106 7.00 3.83 -34.75
C GLU A 106 7.51 2.38 -34.70
N ALA A 107 8.85 2.20 -34.67
CA ALA A 107 9.45 0.87 -34.52
C ALA A 107 9.07 0.25 -33.17
N ALA A 108 9.12 1.03 -32.06
CA ALA A 108 8.71 0.61 -30.74
C ALA A 108 7.22 0.17 -30.71
N ILE A 109 6.34 0.96 -31.32
CA ILE A 109 4.90 0.63 -31.39
C ILE A 109 4.68 -0.68 -32.17
N LYS A 110 5.33 -0.89 -33.32
CA LYS A 110 5.22 -2.12 -34.10
C LYS A 110 5.67 -3.34 -33.32
N LEU A 111 6.81 -3.24 -32.60
CA LEU A 111 7.33 -4.31 -31.74
C LEU A 111 6.35 -4.68 -30.62
N ILE A 112 5.75 -3.68 -29.96
CA ILE A 112 4.80 -3.90 -28.87
C ILE A 112 3.51 -4.54 -29.41
N LEU A 113 2.92 -3.97 -30.46
CA LEU A 113 1.66 -4.45 -31.02
C LEU A 113 1.74 -5.90 -31.49
N ALA A 114 2.84 -6.30 -32.11
CA ALA A 114 3.05 -7.69 -32.54
C ALA A 114 3.15 -8.68 -31.35
N ASN A 115 3.57 -8.17 -30.16
CA ASN A 115 3.81 -9.00 -28.97
C ASN A 115 2.71 -8.90 -27.90
N LEU A 116 1.63 -8.11 -28.09
CA LEU A 116 0.51 -8.01 -27.13
C LEU A 116 -0.11 -9.36 -26.78
N ARG A 117 -0.07 -10.33 -27.69
CA ARG A 117 -0.57 -11.69 -27.46
C ARG A 117 0.13 -12.42 -26.32
N VAL A 118 1.37 -12.04 -25.98
CA VAL A 118 2.11 -12.58 -24.84
C VAL A 118 1.39 -12.21 -23.53
N SER A 119 1.02 -10.93 -23.40
CA SER A 119 0.29 -10.44 -22.22
C SER A 119 -1.06 -11.13 -22.07
N VAL A 120 -1.80 -11.27 -23.15
CA VAL A 120 -3.10 -11.98 -23.15
C VAL A 120 -2.93 -13.44 -22.73
N LYS A 121 -1.95 -14.14 -23.28
CA LYS A 121 -1.69 -15.56 -22.94
C LYS A 121 -1.35 -15.74 -21.48
N ILE A 122 -0.41 -14.95 -20.98
CA ILE A 122 0.03 -15.05 -19.58
C ILE A 122 -1.09 -14.61 -18.63
N ALA A 123 -1.79 -13.49 -18.91
CA ALA A 123 -2.91 -13.06 -18.07
C ALA A 123 -4.03 -14.12 -17.99
N SER A 124 -4.31 -14.85 -19.07
CA SER A 124 -5.31 -15.92 -19.06
C SER A 124 -4.94 -17.11 -18.16
N GLU A 125 -3.66 -17.37 -17.90
CA GLU A 125 -3.21 -18.39 -16.95
C GLU A 125 -3.60 -18.05 -15.51
N TYR A 126 -3.77 -16.76 -15.19
CA TYR A 126 -4.12 -16.23 -13.87
C TYR A 126 -5.57 -15.73 -13.74
N GLY A 127 -6.40 -15.86 -14.76
CA GLY A 127 -7.78 -15.36 -14.81
C GLY A 127 -8.72 -15.94 -13.75
N MET A 128 -8.35 -17.05 -13.10
CA MET A 128 -9.15 -17.67 -12.03
C MET A 128 -8.92 -17.04 -10.64
N ALA A 129 -8.08 -16.00 -10.55
CA ALA A 129 -7.74 -15.38 -9.27
C ALA A 129 -8.81 -14.37 -8.73
N GLY A 130 -9.96 -14.26 -9.39
CA GLY A 130 -11.05 -13.35 -8.97
C GLY A 130 -10.81 -11.88 -9.34
N LEU A 131 -9.75 -11.57 -10.10
CA LEU A 131 -9.44 -10.24 -10.60
C LEU A 131 -9.94 -10.06 -12.04
N ASP A 132 -10.18 -8.81 -12.45
CA ASP A 132 -10.56 -8.51 -13.82
C ASP A 132 -9.43 -8.90 -14.78
N GLN A 133 -9.77 -9.68 -15.81
CA GLN A 133 -8.81 -10.14 -16.79
C GLN A 133 -8.23 -9.00 -17.62
N MET A 134 -8.99 -7.92 -17.85
CA MET A 134 -8.47 -6.75 -18.54
C MET A 134 -7.35 -6.06 -17.77
N ASP A 135 -7.49 -5.96 -16.45
CA ASP A 135 -6.46 -5.36 -15.60
C ASP A 135 -5.17 -6.18 -15.63
N LEU A 136 -5.29 -7.53 -15.56
CA LEU A 136 -4.14 -8.43 -15.67
C LEU A 136 -3.43 -8.29 -17.02
N ILE A 137 -4.18 -8.13 -18.12
CA ILE A 137 -3.63 -7.91 -19.46
C ILE A 137 -2.90 -6.57 -19.52
N GLN A 138 -3.50 -5.49 -18.98
CA GLN A 138 -2.87 -4.16 -19.02
C GLN A 138 -1.60 -4.11 -18.18
N GLU A 139 -1.58 -4.71 -17.00
CA GLU A 139 -0.35 -4.87 -16.22
C GLU A 139 0.70 -5.69 -16.98
N GLY A 140 0.27 -6.74 -17.68
CA GLY A 140 1.13 -7.48 -18.59
C GLY A 140 1.72 -6.60 -19.71
N ASN A 141 0.91 -5.69 -20.28
CA ASN A 141 1.38 -4.75 -21.29
C ASN A 141 2.40 -3.75 -20.73
N VAL A 142 2.24 -3.31 -19.48
CA VAL A 142 3.27 -2.49 -18.80
C VAL A 142 4.57 -3.28 -18.66
N GLY A 143 4.47 -4.57 -18.29
CA GLY A 143 5.63 -5.47 -18.27
C GLY A 143 6.30 -5.65 -19.64
N LEU A 144 5.50 -5.72 -20.71
CA LEU A 144 6.00 -5.79 -22.10
C LEU A 144 6.78 -4.52 -22.51
N LEU A 145 6.26 -3.35 -22.13
CA LEU A 145 6.94 -2.06 -22.35
C LEU A 145 8.28 -2.01 -21.63
N GLN A 146 8.33 -2.50 -20.40
CA GLN A 146 9.57 -2.55 -19.62
C GLN A 146 10.57 -3.55 -20.22
N ALA A 147 10.09 -4.69 -20.69
CA ALA A 147 10.91 -5.67 -21.39
C ALA A 147 11.57 -5.06 -22.63
N MET A 148 10.82 -4.26 -23.43
CA MET A 148 11.34 -3.62 -24.63
C MET A 148 12.48 -2.66 -24.30
N LYS A 149 12.36 -1.85 -23.24
CA LYS A 149 13.41 -0.91 -22.83
C LYS A 149 14.74 -1.59 -22.43
N LYS A 150 14.64 -2.79 -21.83
CA LYS A 150 15.81 -3.52 -21.29
C LYS A 150 16.29 -4.66 -22.20
N PHE A 151 15.67 -4.86 -23.37
CA PHE A 151 16.01 -5.95 -24.28
C PHE A 151 17.31 -5.66 -25.03
N ASP A 152 18.18 -6.66 -25.08
CA ASP A 152 19.42 -6.65 -25.84
C ASP A 152 19.33 -7.63 -27.02
N PRO A 153 19.23 -7.13 -28.27
CA PRO A 153 19.10 -7.99 -29.46
C PRO A 153 20.36 -8.82 -29.75
N THR A 154 21.53 -8.48 -29.17
CA THR A 154 22.78 -9.21 -29.43
C THR A 154 22.80 -10.60 -28.80
N ARG A 155 21.95 -10.87 -27.81
CA ARG A 155 21.94 -12.13 -27.06
C ARG A 155 21.33 -13.32 -27.82
N ASN A 156 20.93 -13.15 -29.07
CA ASN A 156 20.33 -14.19 -29.92
C ASN A 156 19.09 -14.92 -29.33
N VAL A 157 18.38 -14.24 -28.43
CA VAL A 157 17.11 -14.71 -27.83
C VAL A 157 15.95 -13.97 -28.49
N ARG A 158 14.83 -14.65 -28.73
CA ARG A 158 13.62 -14.01 -29.26
C ARG A 158 13.03 -13.07 -28.19
N PHE A 159 12.61 -11.89 -28.63
CA PHE A 159 11.98 -10.93 -27.73
C PHE A 159 10.76 -11.50 -27.01
N TYR A 160 9.92 -12.27 -27.69
CA TYR A 160 8.79 -12.97 -27.09
C TYR A 160 9.18 -13.77 -25.83
N ALA A 161 10.26 -14.54 -25.88
CA ALA A 161 10.70 -15.37 -24.76
C ALA A 161 11.21 -14.51 -23.59
N TYR A 162 11.97 -13.46 -23.87
CA TYR A 162 12.44 -12.50 -22.87
C TYR A 162 11.28 -11.71 -22.26
N ALA A 163 10.37 -11.20 -23.06
CA ALA A 163 9.22 -10.42 -22.62
C ALA A 163 8.26 -11.22 -21.73
N ALA A 164 8.12 -12.54 -21.98
CA ALA A 164 7.26 -13.40 -21.18
C ALA A 164 7.63 -13.41 -19.69
N TRP A 165 8.91 -13.28 -19.34
CA TRP A 165 9.37 -13.16 -17.96
C TRP A 165 8.93 -11.85 -17.30
N TRP A 166 9.10 -10.73 -18.01
CA TRP A 166 8.66 -9.43 -17.55
C TRP A 166 7.14 -9.37 -17.36
N VAL A 167 6.39 -9.82 -18.37
CA VAL A 167 4.94 -9.87 -18.31
C VAL A 167 4.47 -10.71 -17.11
N ARG A 168 5.05 -11.89 -16.90
CA ARG A 168 4.70 -12.75 -15.75
C ARG A 168 5.02 -12.06 -14.42
N ALA A 169 6.18 -11.41 -14.30
CA ALA A 169 6.57 -10.69 -13.09
C ALA A 169 5.59 -9.55 -12.76
N PHE A 170 5.15 -8.78 -13.75
CA PHE A 170 4.19 -7.69 -13.56
C PHE A 170 2.80 -8.21 -13.19
N VAL A 171 2.30 -9.23 -13.89
CA VAL A 171 1.02 -9.88 -13.59
C VAL A 171 1.01 -10.46 -12.16
N LEU A 172 2.06 -11.18 -11.77
CA LEU A 172 2.19 -11.73 -10.41
C LEU A 172 2.27 -10.64 -9.35
N ARG A 173 2.98 -9.54 -9.62
CA ARG A 173 3.04 -8.38 -8.71
C ARG A 173 1.66 -7.75 -8.54
N TYR A 174 0.92 -7.56 -9.62
CA TYR A 174 -0.43 -7.02 -9.59
C TYR A 174 -1.37 -7.94 -8.80
N LEU A 175 -1.33 -9.23 -9.07
CA LEU A 175 -2.09 -10.25 -8.35
C LEU A 175 -1.82 -10.21 -6.85
N LEU A 176 -0.55 -10.19 -6.44
CA LEU A 176 -0.17 -10.12 -5.02
C LEU A 176 -0.70 -8.85 -4.33
N ASN A 177 -0.72 -7.72 -5.04
CA ASN A 177 -1.15 -6.45 -4.48
C ASN A 177 -2.67 -6.31 -4.37
N ASN A 178 -3.42 -6.95 -5.29
CA ASN A 178 -4.86 -6.76 -5.45
C ASN A 178 -5.69 -8.02 -5.14
N PHE A 179 -5.05 -9.12 -4.70
CA PHE A 179 -5.73 -10.37 -4.37
C PHE A 179 -6.74 -10.22 -3.22
N ARG A 180 -6.50 -9.31 -2.30
CA ARG A 180 -7.32 -9.01 -1.13
C ARG A 180 -7.43 -7.50 -0.92
N LEU A 181 -8.50 -7.07 -0.23
CA LEU A 181 -8.67 -5.67 0.19
C LEU A 181 -7.51 -5.19 1.06
N VAL A 182 -7.06 -6.06 1.98
CA VAL A 182 -5.86 -5.82 2.77
C VAL A 182 -4.68 -6.56 2.14
N LYS A 183 -3.61 -5.83 1.82
CA LYS A 183 -2.41 -6.39 1.20
C LYS A 183 -1.76 -7.46 2.09
N ILE A 184 -1.62 -8.68 1.57
CA ILE A 184 -1.16 -9.85 2.33
C ILE A 184 0.36 -10.00 2.29
N GLY A 185 1.00 -9.85 1.15
CA GLY A 185 2.43 -10.17 0.95
C GLY A 185 3.33 -8.95 1.06
N THR A 186 3.71 -8.52 2.26
CA THR A 186 4.61 -7.38 2.47
C THR A 186 6.08 -7.80 2.58
N THR A 187 6.38 -8.95 3.21
CA THR A 187 7.75 -9.49 3.36
C THR A 187 8.08 -10.49 2.25
N GLN A 188 9.37 -10.80 2.09
CA GLN A 188 9.85 -11.76 1.09
C GLN A 188 9.35 -13.17 1.40
N GLU A 189 9.35 -13.57 2.67
CA GLU A 189 8.84 -14.86 3.15
C GLU A 189 7.34 -14.99 2.85
N GLN A 190 6.55 -13.95 3.12
CA GLN A 190 5.12 -13.94 2.85
C GLN A 190 4.82 -14.04 1.34
N ARG A 191 5.61 -13.38 0.48
CA ARG A 191 5.47 -13.53 -0.99
C ARG A 191 5.76 -14.96 -1.44
N ARG A 192 6.83 -15.57 -0.91
CA ARG A 192 7.18 -16.97 -1.21
C ARG A 192 6.05 -17.91 -0.80
N LEU A 193 5.49 -17.72 0.39
CA LEU A 193 4.34 -18.50 0.89
C LEU A 193 3.09 -18.28 0.03
N PHE A 194 2.78 -17.06 -0.36
CA PHE A 194 1.62 -16.75 -1.20
C PHE A 194 1.57 -17.60 -2.48
N TYR A 195 2.70 -17.74 -3.16
CA TYR A 195 2.77 -18.51 -4.42
C TYR A 195 2.89 -20.02 -4.23
N ASN A 196 3.58 -20.46 -3.19
CA ASN A 196 3.98 -21.85 -3.06
C ASN A 196 3.21 -22.65 -2.01
N LEU A 197 2.60 -22.03 -1.00
CA LEU A 197 1.99 -22.71 0.14
C LEU A 197 0.94 -23.73 -0.32
N ARG A 198 -0.01 -23.33 -1.16
CA ARG A 198 -1.05 -24.23 -1.67
C ARG A 198 -0.48 -25.36 -2.54
N LYS A 199 0.53 -25.05 -3.36
CA LYS A 199 1.21 -26.02 -4.23
C LYS A 199 1.93 -27.09 -3.41
N GLU A 200 2.67 -26.68 -2.38
CA GLU A 200 3.39 -27.61 -1.51
C GLU A 200 2.45 -28.41 -0.61
N LYS A 201 1.36 -27.83 -0.12
CA LYS A 201 0.30 -28.59 0.58
C LYS A 201 -0.27 -29.71 -0.29
N ALA A 202 -0.72 -29.35 -1.49
CA ALA A 202 -1.27 -30.34 -2.43
C ALA A 202 -0.25 -31.40 -2.84
N LYS A 203 1.05 -31.08 -2.86
CA LYS A 203 2.13 -32.03 -3.15
C LYS A 203 2.31 -33.01 -1.98
N LEU A 204 2.36 -32.53 -0.74
CA LEU A 204 2.43 -33.36 0.47
C LEU A 204 1.24 -34.32 0.58
N GLU A 205 0.03 -33.83 0.34
CA GLU A 205 -1.19 -34.64 0.34
C GLU A 205 -1.14 -35.75 -0.72
N ARG A 206 -0.61 -35.45 -1.93
CA ARG A 206 -0.40 -36.47 -2.98
C ARG A 206 0.67 -37.52 -2.60
N GLU A 207 1.68 -37.10 -1.83
CA GLU A 207 2.72 -37.97 -1.29
C GLU A 207 2.21 -38.79 -0.08
N GLY A 208 0.96 -38.55 0.39
CA GLY A 208 0.35 -39.23 1.54
C GLY A 208 0.75 -38.68 2.90
N TYR A 209 1.40 -37.54 2.94
CA TYR A 209 1.76 -36.86 4.19
C TYR A 209 0.70 -35.83 4.60
N ILE A 210 0.50 -35.71 5.91
CA ILE A 210 -0.31 -34.60 6.47
C ILE A 210 0.52 -33.32 6.34
N PRO A 211 -0.02 -32.22 5.77
CA PRO A 211 0.70 -30.97 5.60
C PRO A 211 0.87 -30.26 6.95
N ASP A 212 1.87 -30.68 7.73
CA ASP A 212 2.24 -30.04 8.99
C ASP A 212 2.95 -28.71 8.71
N PRO A 213 2.64 -27.62 9.47
CA PRO A 213 3.30 -26.32 9.34
C PRO A 213 4.83 -26.38 9.42
N LYS A 214 5.39 -27.28 10.24
CA LYS A 214 6.84 -27.48 10.34
C LYS A 214 7.47 -28.02 9.07
N LEU A 215 6.87 -29.05 8.46
CA LEU A 215 7.33 -29.62 7.20
C LEU A 215 7.26 -28.61 6.06
N LEU A 216 6.21 -27.80 6.04
CA LEU A 216 6.06 -26.73 5.06
C LEU A 216 7.09 -25.61 5.26
N ALA A 217 7.38 -25.23 6.52
CA ALA A 217 8.39 -24.25 6.88
C ALA A 217 9.80 -24.68 6.42
N ASP A 218 10.16 -25.94 6.66
CA ASP A 218 11.45 -26.49 6.24
C ASP A 218 11.57 -26.57 4.69
N ARG A 219 10.53 -27.03 3.99
CA ARG A 219 10.54 -27.10 2.51
C ARG A 219 10.61 -25.73 1.85
N LEU A 220 9.92 -24.73 2.42
CA LEU A 220 9.87 -23.38 1.86
C LEU A 220 10.96 -22.45 2.44
N ASN A 221 11.77 -22.94 3.38
CA ASN A 221 12.81 -22.17 4.06
C ASN A 221 12.27 -20.84 4.63
N VAL A 222 11.21 -20.96 5.45
CA VAL A 222 10.52 -19.86 6.14
C VAL A 222 10.24 -20.27 7.59
N ARG A 223 9.82 -19.32 8.42
CA ARG A 223 9.49 -19.63 9.82
C ARG A 223 8.12 -20.31 9.91
N GLU A 224 7.97 -21.26 10.83
CA GLU A 224 6.69 -21.95 11.08
C GLU A 224 5.54 -20.95 11.39
N ARG A 225 5.82 -19.91 12.18
CA ARG A 225 4.86 -18.86 12.49
C ARG A 225 4.30 -18.19 11.23
N ASP A 226 5.16 -17.88 10.26
CA ASP A 226 4.76 -17.21 9.01
C ASP A 226 3.89 -18.12 8.16
N VAL A 227 4.13 -19.45 8.20
CA VAL A 227 3.29 -20.45 7.51
C VAL A 227 1.89 -20.47 8.11
N VAL A 228 1.77 -20.56 9.44
CA VAL A 228 0.47 -20.59 10.14
C VAL A 228 -0.31 -19.30 9.88
N GLU A 229 0.36 -18.14 10.01
CA GLU A 229 -0.27 -16.84 9.78
C GLU A 229 -0.74 -16.69 8.33
N MET A 230 0.07 -17.09 7.35
CA MET A 230 -0.29 -17.01 5.94
C MET A 230 -1.43 -17.98 5.58
N ASP A 231 -1.42 -19.17 6.18
CA ASP A 231 -2.48 -20.16 5.98
C ASP A 231 -3.83 -19.63 6.47
N GLN A 232 -3.87 -19.02 7.64
CA GLN A 232 -5.07 -18.38 8.17
C GLN A 232 -5.55 -17.23 7.25
N ARG A 233 -4.62 -16.39 6.79
CA ARG A 233 -4.93 -15.28 5.88
C ARG A 233 -5.45 -15.74 4.52
N LEU A 234 -4.95 -16.84 3.98
CA LEU A 234 -5.38 -17.39 2.69
C LEU A 234 -6.64 -18.27 2.81
N GLY A 235 -6.96 -18.76 4.00
CA GLY A 235 -8.03 -19.72 4.23
C GLY A 235 -9.45 -19.12 4.14
N SER A 236 -9.64 -17.88 4.58
CA SER A 236 -10.93 -17.21 4.61
C SER A 236 -10.94 -15.98 3.71
N TRP A 237 -12.07 -15.73 3.04
CA TRP A 237 -12.33 -14.48 2.33
C TRP A 237 -12.80 -13.41 3.31
N GLU A 238 -12.65 -12.14 2.93
CA GLU A 238 -13.22 -11.03 3.66
C GLU A 238 -14.73 -11.17 3.73
N LEU A 239 -15.29 -10.96 4.92
CA LEU A 239 -16.72 -11.01 5.15
C LEU A 239 -17.38 -9.73 4.64
N SER A 240 -18.44 -9.85 3.85
CA SER A 240 -19.23 -8.68 3.47
C SER A 240 -20.03 -8.17 4.66
N LEU A 241 -19.94 -6.88 4.95
CA LEU A 241 -20.72 -6.25 6.02
C LEU A 241 -22.19 -6.11 5.65
N ASP A 242 -22.53 -6.12 4.36
CA ASP A 242 -23.90 -6.06 3.85
C ASP A 242 -24.58 -7.43 3.83
N GLN A 243 -23.85 -8.50 4.20
CA GLN A 243 -24.44 -9.82 4.28
C GLN A 243 -25.48 -9.88 5.42
N PRO A 244 -26.69 -10.38 5.16
CA PRO A 244 -27.70 -10.54 6.19
C PRO A 244 -27.25 -11.57 7.24
N MET A 245 -27.51 -11.29 8.52
CA MET A 245 -27.14 -12.16 9.63
C MET A 245 -28.06 -13.37 9.77
N THR A 246 -29.32 -13.24 9.36
CA THR A 246 -30.34 -14.27 9.46
C THR A 246 -30.99 -14.51 8.11
N GLU A 247 -31.54 -15.70 7.90
CA GLU A 247 -32.30 -16.07 6.69
C GLU A 247 -33.51 -15.15 6.46
N ASP A 248 -34.07 -14.56 7.52
CA ASP A 248 -35.18 -13.61 7.45
C ASP A 248 -34.78 -12.21 6.91
N GLY A 249 -33.50 -11.99 6.61
CA GLY A 249 -32.97 -10.74 6.04
C GLY A 249 -33.04 -9.53 6.98
N LYS A 250 -33.31 -9.73 8.25
CA LYS A 250 -33.38 -8.66 9.26
C LYS A 250 -32.01 -8.43 9.87
N GLY A 251 -31.41 -7.26 9.58
CA GLY A 251 -30.11 -6.84 10.09
C GLY A 251 -28.92 -7.36 9.25
N THR A 252 -27.90 -6.56 9.18
CA THR A 252 -26.63 -6.85 8.50
C THR A 252 -25.48 -6.89 9.50
N PHE A 253 -24.34 -7.45 9.13
CA PHE A 253 -23.14 -7.38 9.99
C PHE A 253 -22.69 -5.93 10.23
N HIS A 254 -23.02 -5.02 9.32
CA HIS A 254 -22.76 -3.59 9.48
C HIS A 254 -23.47 -3.01 10.72
N ASP A 255 -24.69 -3.47 11.02
CA ASP A 255 -25.48 -2.96 12.14
C ASP A 255 -24.88 -3.34 13.52
N LEU A 256 -24.01 -4.35 13.56
CA LEU A 256 -23.29 -4.76 14.78
C LEU A 256 -22.06 -3.93 15.08
N LEU A 257 -21.57 -3.16 14.11
CA LEU A 257 -20.34 -2.41 14.31
C LEU A 257 -20.58 -1.24 15.28
N PRO A 258 -19.79 -1.13 16.36
CA PRO A 258 -19.89 0.00 17.26
C PRO A 258 -19.50 1.29 16.55
N ALA A 259 -20.28 2.34 16.74
CA ALA A 259 -19.93 3.67 16.23
C ALA A 259 -18.65 4.15 16.91
N ILE A 260 -17.72 4.72 16.09
CA ILE A 260 -16.47 5.28 16.59
C ILE A 260 -16.70 6.58 17.38
N GLN A 261 -17.93 7.12 17.30
CA GLN A 261 -18.28 8.35 17.99
C GLN A 261 -18.30 8.13 19.51
N THR A 262 -17.77 9.12 20.23
CA THR A 262 -17.87 9.13 21.69
C THR A 262 -19.33 9.10 22.11
N PRO A 263 -19.70 8.33 23.15
CA PRO A 263 -21.07 8.30 23.70
C PRO A 263 -21.63 9.70 23.93
N VAL A 264 -22.95 9.87 23.79
CA VAL A 264 -23.60 11.19 23.89
C VAL A 264 -23.40 11.81 25.27
N ASP A 265 -23.41 11.00 26.31
CA ASP A 265 -23.15 11.38 27.72
C ASP A 265 -21.74 11.95 27.88
N ASP A 266 -20.74 11.32 27.29
CA ASP A 266 -19.35 11.83 27.31
C ASP A 266 -19.22 13.14 26.51
N GLN A 267 -19.92 13.26 25.38
CA GLN A 267 -19.95 14.50 24.61
C GLN A 267 -20.59 15.64 25.42
N LEU A 268 -21.71 15.35 26.10
CA LEU A 268 -22.39 16.31 26.96
C LEU A 268 -21.50 16.71 28.15
N ALA A 269 -20.91 15.72 28.84
CA ALA A 269 -20.00 15.94 29.95
C ALA A 269 -18.79 16.80 29.54
N ASN A 270 -18.17 16.50 28.40
CA ASN A 270 -17.06 17.28 27.85
C ASN A 270 -17.49 18.71 27.49
N THR A 271 -18.70 18.89 26.97
CA THR A 271 -19.24 20.21 26.63
C THR A 271 -19.49 21.03 27.90
N GLN A 272 -20.11 20.43 28.90
CA GLN A 272 -20.35 21.10 30.21
C GLN A 272 -19.04 21.44 30.88
N LEU A 273 -18.08 20.54 30.88
CA LEU A 273 -16.75 20.79 31.44
C LEU A 273 -16.04 21.96 30.74
N ARG A 274 -16.11 22.03 29.42
CA ARG A 274 -15.55 23.14 28.63
C ARG A 274 -16.21 24.49 28.97
N LEU A 275 -17.53 24.50 29.14
CA LEU A 275 -18.26 25.69 29.51
C LEU A 275 -17.90 26.14 30.93
N LEU A 276 -17.84 25.20 31.89
CA LEU A 276 -17.41 25.45 33.24
C LEU A 276 -15.99 26.01 33.29
N PHE A 277 -15.09 25.38 32.57
CA PHE A 277 -13.69 25.83 32.49
C PHE A 277 -13.55 27.23 31.89
N ARG A 278 -14.29 27.52 30.80
CA ARG A 278 -14.31 28.86 30.22
C ARG A 278 -14.82 29.91 31.22
N LYS A 279 -15.87 29.62 31.95
CA LYS A 279 -16.41 30.51 32.98
C LYS A 279 -15.37 30.75 34.07
N LYS A 280 -14.78 29.69 34.63
CA LYS A 280 -13.76 29.82 35.67
C LYS A 280 -12.46 30.51 35.19
N LEU A 281 -12.11 30.28 33.93
CA LEU A 281 -10.97 30.96 33.31
C LEU A 281 -11.23 32.46 33.19
N ALA A 282 -12.45 32.89 32.83
CA ALA A 282 -12.82 34.32 32.80
C ALA A 282 -12.78 34.95 34.20
N GLU A 283 -13.28 34.25 35.23
CA GLU A 283 -13.14 34.69 36.63
C GLU A 283 -11.65 34.80 37.05
N PHE A 284 -10.81 33.86 36.65
CA PHE A 284 -9.37 33.89 36.93
C PHE A 284 -8.66 35.05 36.24
N THR A 285 -9.03 35.43 35.00
CA THR A 285 -8.41 36.55 34.29
C THR A 285 -8.57 37.87 35.06
N HIS A 286 -9.70 38.06 35.72
CA HIS A 286 -9.92 39.28 36.57
C HIS A 286 -9.01 39.36 37.81
N THR A 287 -8.39 38.26 38.21
CA THR A 287 -7.45 38.24 39.36
C THR A 287 -6.00 38.48 38.96
N LEU A 288 -5.72 38.56 37.64
CA LEU A 288 -4.39 38.74 37.11
C LEU A 288 -4.08 40.25 36.87
N SER A 289 -2.78 40.57 36.87
CA SER A 289 -2.31 41.88 36.40
C SER A 289 -2.40 41.95 34.87
N GLU A 290 -2.52 43.15 34.29
CA GLU A 290 -2.58 43.37 32.83
C GLU A 290 -1.48 42.59 32.05
N ARG A 291 -0.27 42.56 32.61
CA ARG A 291 0.85 41.82 31.99
C ARG A 291 0.67 40.29 32.04
N GLU A 292 0.17 39.81 33.16
CA GLU A 292 -0.09 38.36 33.34
C GLU A 292 -1.27 37.91 32.43
N GLU A 293 -2.30 38.74 32.31
CA GLU A 293 -3.45 38.52 31.42
C GLU A 293 -3.03 38.46 29.95
N ASP A 294 -2.21 39.39 29.48
CA ASP A 294 -1.74 39.44 28.10
C ASP A 294 -0.89 38.18 27.77
N ILE A 295 -0.04 37.73 28.69
CA ILE A 295 0.73 36.50 28.54
C ILE A 295 -0.19 35.30 28.51
N LEU A 296 -1.19 35.23 29.38
CA LEU A 296 -2.18 34.13 29.39
C LEU A 296 -2.92 34.07 28.07
N ARG A 297 -3.43 35.21 27.58
CA ARG A 297 -4.26 35.29 26.38
C ARG A 297 -3.47 34.97 25.10
N ASN A 298 -2.29 35.58 24.92
CA ASN A 298 -1.53 35.48 23.67
C ASN A 298 -0.63 34.27 23.60
N ARG A 299 -0.37 33.59 24.73
CA ARG A 299 0.53 32.43 24.72
C ARG A 299 -0.12 31.15 25.18
N LEU A 300 -0.91 31.15 26.24
CA LEU A 300 -1.49 29.94 26.80
C LEU A 300 -2.85 29.58 26.18
N LEU A 301 -3.64 30.59 25.76
CA LEU A 301 -4.97 30.41 25.20
C LEU A 301 -5.03 30.56 23.67
N SER A 302 -3.98 31.10 23.06
CA SER A 302 -3.93 31.29 21.61
C SER A 302 -3.60 30.02 20.86
N GLU A 303 -4.26 29.77 19.74
CA GLU A 303 -3.92 28.68 18.81
C GLU A 303 -2.52 28.87 18.19
N THR A 304 -2.07 30.13 18.03
CA THR A 304 -0.72 30.48 17.58
C THR A 304 0.06 31.15 18.72
N PRO A 305 0.74 30.40 19.58
CA PRO A 305 1.39 30.96 20.76
C PRO A 305 2.56 31.90 20.41
N VAL A 306 2.53 33.10 20.95
CA VAL A 306 3.62 34.06 20.79
C VAL A 306 4.87 33.59 21.51
N THR A 307 6.07 33.77 20.91
CA THR A 307 7.34 33.35 21.50
C THR A 307 7.69 34.15 22.75
N LEU A 308 8.37 33.54 23.72
CA LEU A 308 8.83 34.20 24.95
C LEU A 308 9.74 35.41 24.68
N GLU A 309 10.46 35.36 23.58
CA GLU A 309 11.34 36.47 23.19
C GLU A 309 10.55 37.68 22.69
N CYS A 310 9.48 37.46 21.93
CA CYS A 310 8.60 38.55 21.48
C CYS A 310 7.88 39.20 22.65
N LEU A 311 7.39 38.41 23.62
CA LEU A 311 6.79 38.92 24.86
C LEU A 311 7.84 39.67 25.71
N GLY A 312 9.07 39.14 25.77
CA GLY A 312 10.18 39.84 26.44
C GLY A 312 10.48 41.22 25.86
N LYS A 313 10.50 41.34 24.53
CA LYS A 313 10.69 42.61 23.83
C LYS A 313 9.52 43.59 24.10
N LYS A 314 8.26 43.11 24.09
CA LYS A 314 7.06 43.92 24.36
C LYS A 314 7.08 44.55 25.75
N TYR A 315 7.56 43.86 26.77
CA TYR A 315 7.56 44.32 28.16
C TYR A 315 8.93 44.71 28.69
N SER A 316 9.95 44.78 27.82
CA SER A 316 11.34 45.09 28.20
C SER A 316 11.90 44.21 29.33
N ILE A 317 11.60 42.90 29.27
CA ILE A 317 12.06 41.88 30.19
C ILE A 317 12.85 40.78 29.48
N THR A 318 13.68 40.06 30.22
CA THR A 318 14.45 38.97 29.65
C THR A 318 13.55 37.75 29.33
N LYS A 319 13.94 36.97 28.35
CA LYS A 319 13.26 35.69 28.00
C LYS A 319 13.03 34.80 29.21
N GLU A 320 14.05 34.68 30.07
CA GLU A 320 13.95 33.84 31.28
C GLU A 320 12.95 34.42 32.27
N ARG A 321 12.86 35.77 32.40
CA ARG A 321 11.85 36.40 33.25
C ARG A 321 10.44 36.17 32.73
N SER A 322 10.24 36.19 31.41
CA SER A 322 8.96 35.84 30.78
C SER A 322 8.56 34.41 31.09
N ARG A 323 9.51 33.46 31.05
CA ARG A 323 9.30 32.06 31.40
C ARG A 323 8.92 31.85 32.89
N GLN A 324 9.56 32.65 33.79
CA GLN A 324 9.23 32.60 35.22
C GLN A 324 7.80 33.12 35.48
N ILE A 325 7.38 34.18 34.77
CA ILE A 325 6.01 34.69 34.87
C ILE A 325 5.01 33.67 34.36
N GLU A 326 5.26 33.03 33.19
CA GLU A 326 4.44 31.97 32.64
C GLU A 326 4.26 30.82 33.66
N ALA A 327 5.36 30.31 34.24
CA ALA A 327 5.32 29.27 35.25
C ALA A 327 4.52 29.66 36.50
N LYS A 328 4.63 30.96 36.91
CA LYS A 328 3.86 31.50 38.03
C LYS A 328 2.36 31.55 37.72
N ILE A 329 1.99 31.99 36.50
CA ILE A 329 0.59 32.03 36.05
C ILE A 329 -0.01 30.61 36.05
N ILE A 330 0.72 29.61 35.50
CA ILE A 330 0.28 28.22 35.46
C ILE A 330 0.08 27.69 36.89
N LYS A 331 0.99 28.03 37.83
CA LYS A 331 0.84 27.62 39.21
C LYS A 331 -0.39 28.23 39.87
N LYS A 332 -0.58 29.56 39.72
CA LYS A 332 -1.77 30.25 40.22
C LYS A 332 -3.06 29.69 39.63
N LEU A 333 -3.09 29.43 38.31
CA LEU A 333 -4.25 28.85 37.63
C LEU A 333 -4.58 27.43 38.19
N ARG A 334 -3.56 26.60 38.41
CA ARG A 334 -3.74 25.29 39.01
C ARG A 334 -4.31 25.36 40.42
N GLU A 335 -3.80 26.23 41.24
CA GLU A 335 -4.29 26.45 42.62
C GLU A 335 -5.74 26.97 42.61
N PHE A 336 -6.05 27.92 41.72
CA PHE A 336 -7.39 28.47 41.55
C PHE A 336 -8.39 27.39 41.12
N LEU A 337 -8.06 26.61 40.08
CA LEU A 337 -8.92 25.54 39.57
C LEU A 337 -9.12 24.41 40.59
N LYS A 338 -8.10 24.09 41.38
CA LYS A 338 -8.20 23.12 42.47
C LYS A 338 -9.16 23.51 43.56
N ASN A 339 -9.23 24.79 43.86
CA ASN A 339 -10.15 25.35 44.89
C ASN A 339 -11.59 25.47 44.38
N GLU A 340 -11.76 25.72 43.09
CA GLU A 340 -13.07 25.95 42.48
C GLU A 340 -13.76 24.72 41.88
N ILE A 341 -12.99 23.70 41.54
CA ILE A 341 -13.49 22.45 40.94
C ILE A 341 -13.13 21.28 41.88
N HIS A 342 -14.12 20.75 42.58
CA HIS A 342 -13.94 19.69 43.60
C HIS A 342 -13.24 18.43 43.05
N ASP A 343 -13.46 18.11 41.76
CA ASP A 343 -12.93 16.88 41.13
C ASP A 343 -11.78 17.13 40.17
N PHE A 344 -11.08 18.28 40.31
CA PHE A 344 -10.00 18.64 39.37
C PHE A 344 -8.86 17.62 39.27
N ASP A 345 -8.54 16.91 40.36
CA ASP A 345 -7.50 15.89 40.37
C ASP A 345 -7.94 14.60 39.63
N LEU A 346 -9.25 14.34 39.48
CA LEU A 346 -9.77 13.21 38.71
C LEU A 346 -9.75 13.43 37.19
N LEU A 347 -9.73 14.71 36.74
CA LEU A 347 -9.66 15.11 35.34
C LEU A 347 -8.25 14.97 34.74
N ARG A 348 -7.26 14.53 35.53
CA ARG A 348 -5.86 14.43 35.12
C ARG A 348 -5.47 13.05 34.54
N LYS A 349 -6.44 12.18 34.21
CA LYS A 349 -6.14 10.90 33.55
C LYS A 349 -5.91 11.04 32.06
#